data_e48edae3a3285564290b639fa5810f59
#
_entry.id   e48edae3a3285564290b639fa5810f59
#
_cell.length_a   1.000
_cell.length_b   1.000
_cell.length_c   1.000
_cell.angle_alpha   90.00
_cell.angle_beta   90.00
_cell.angle_gamma   90.00
#
_symmetry.space_group_name_H-M   'P 1'
#
loop_
_entity.id
_entity.type
_entity.pdbx_description
1 polymer ?
#
loop_
_entity_poly.entity_id
_entity_poly.type
_entity_poly.pdbx_seq_one_letter_code
_entity_poly.pdbx_strand_id
1 'polypeptide(L)'
;MPVRYVTDRVPFIGLHRLGKQRRAHTRKGRSQHTSPPTCYIRLPRQRFSPSHSPRGWRADMAEDAGSKKKSKKRRSQTLGEIADIQHEESFLIQPESKIAQLDTSQWPLLLKNFDKLNVRTTHYTPIPSGSNPLKRDITEYVKTGFINLDKPANPSSHEVVAWIRRILRVEKTGHSGTLDPKVTGCLIVCIDRATRLVKSQQSAGKEYVGIVRLHNAIENELQLSRTLETLTGALFQRPPLIAAVKRQLRVRTIYESKLIEYDPERRLGIFWVSCEAGTYIRTLCVHMGLLLGVGGQMQELRRVRSGVLGEKDNLVTMHDVLDAQWHYDNNKDEKYLRRVVFPLEKLLVSHKRLVMKDSAVNAICYGAKIMLPGLLRYEDGIEMNQDIVVITTKGEAICIGTALMTTAVISTCDHGVVAKIKRVIMERDIYPRKWGLGPKASQKKMMIQKGMLDKHGKPNENTPASWSQGYVDYR
;
A
#
# COMPACT_ATOMS: atom_id res chain seq x y z
N MET A 1 67.60 7.97 17.55
CA MET A 1 67.60 6.53 17.79
C MET A 1 66.28 5.99 17.24
N PRO A 2 66.29 5.12 16.23
CA PRO A 2 65.07 4.59 15.62
C PRO A 2 64.66 3.27 16.27
N VAL A 3 63.38 3.13 16.61
CA VAL A 3 62.79 1.89 17.12
C VAL A 3 62.34 1.05 15.92
N ARG A 4 62.88 -0.18 15.87
CA ARG A 4 62.60 -1.18 14.84
C ARG A 4 61.24 -1.83 15.07
N TYR A 5 60.41 -1.94 14.02
CA TYR A 5 59.24 -2.80 13.98
C TYR A 5 59.65 -4.26 13.69
N VAL A 6 59.23 -5.16 14.52
CA VAL A 6 59.29 -6.63 14.31
C VAL A 6 58.00 -7.04 13.57
N THR A 7 58.19 -7.64 12.41
CA THR A 7 57.12 -8.27 11.65
C THR A 7 57.10 -9.77 11.91
N ASP A 8 56.07 -10.27 12.61
CA ASP A 8 55.81 -11.70 12.67
C ASP A 8 54.86 -12.14 11.58
N ARG A 9 55.38 -13.02 10.71
CA ARG A 9 54.63 -13.74 9.68
C ARG A 9 54.07 -15.02 10.29
N VAL A 10 52.76 -15.27 10.12
CA VAL A 10 52.13 -16.57 10.37
C VAL A 10 51.65 -17.15 9.02
N PRO A 11 51.87 -18.44 8.75
CA PRO A 11 51.81 -19.03 7.42
C PRO A 11 50.38 -19.42 6.98
N PHE A 12 50.15 -19.29 5.68
CA PHE A 12 48.98 -19.78 4.96
C PHE A 12 48.98 -21.33 4.93
N ILE A 13 47.88 -21.93 5.36
CA ILE A 13 47.58 -23.33 5.11
C ILE A 13 46.51 -23.36 3.99
N GLY A 14 46.94 -23.94 2.87
CA GLY A 14 46.08 -24.19 1.71
C GLY A 14 45.11 -25.34 1.98
N LEU A 15 43.89 -25.23 1.48
CA LEU A 15 42.92 -26.30 1.38
C LEU A 15 42.58 -26.59 -0.09
N HIS A 16 42.83 -27.84 -0.43
CA HIS A 16 42.70 -28.49 -1.72
C HIS A 16 41.28 -28.43 -2.31
N ARG A 17 41.28 -28.31 -3.66
CA ARG A 17 40.16 -28.65 -4.56
C ARG A 17 39.92 -30.17 -4.56
N LEU A 18 38.68 -30.60 -4.47
CA LEU A 18 38.14 -31.86 -4.96
C LEU A 18 36.85 -31.49 -5.69
N GLY A 19 36.67 -31.66 -6.94
CA GLY A 19 36.80 -32.87 -7.77
C GLY A 19 35.37 -33.27 -8.14
N LYS A 20 34.90 -32.83 -9.37
CA LYS A 20 33.62 -33.27 -9.97
C LYS A 20 33.64 -34.80 -10.17
N GLN A 21 32.58 -35.49 -9.80
CA GLN A 21 32.21 -36.75 -10.45
C GLN A 21 30.72 -36.76 -10.83
N ARG A 22 30.51 -36.83 -12.15
CA ARG A 22 29.28 -37.27 -12.81
C ARG A 22 29.16 -38.78 -12.67
N ARG A 23 27.99 -39.30 -12.37
CA ARG A 23 27.58 -40.66 -12.81
C ARG A 23 26.14 -40.64 -13.29
N ALA A 24 25.96 -41.04 -14.50
CA ALA A 24 24.72 -41.44 -15.16
C ALA A 24 24.46 -42.95 -14.93
N HIS A 25 23.27 -43.39 -15.29
CA HIS A 25 22.68 -44.72 -15.44
C HIS A 25 21.73 -45.09 -14.27
N THR A 26 20.55 -45.64 -14.50
CA THR A 26 19.93 -46.39 -15.61
C THR A 26 18.41 -46.50 -15.39
N ARG A 27 17.70 -46.69 -16.50
CA ARG A 27 16.28 -47.12 -16.59
C ARG A 27 16.00 -48.45 -15.87
N LYS A 28 14.81 -48.60 -15.25
CA LYS A 28 13.74 -49.59 -15.52
C LYS A 28 12.85 -49.77 -14.30
N GLY A 29 11.56 -49.93 -14.55
CA GLY A 29 10.63 -50.51 -13.59
C GLY A 29 9.20 -49.99 -13.71
N ARG A 30 8.41 -50.52 -14.65
CA ARG A 30 6.94 -50.51 -14.65
C ARG A 30 6.44 -51.24 -13.42
N SER A 31 5.51 -50.68 -12.66
CA SER A 31 4.47 -51.44 -11.98
C SER A 31 3.19 -50.64 -11.93
N GLN A 32 2.15 -51.24 -12.46
CA GLN A 32 0.74 -50.88 -12.32
C GLN A 32 0.33 -51.09 -10.87
N HIS A 33 -0.52 -50.25 -10.28
CA HIS A 33 -1.67 -50.70 -9.50
C HIS A 33 -2.49 -49.50 -9.01
N THR A 34 -3.72 -49.50 -9.46
CA THR A 34 -5.01 -49.45 -8.77
C THR A 34 -5.36 -48.20 -7.98
N SER A 35 -6.32 -47.47 -8.54
CA SER A 35 -7.12 -46.44 -7.91
C SER A 35 -8.09 -47.06 -6.86
N PRO A 36 -8.32 -46.44 -5.72
CA PRO A 36 -9.45 -46.80 -4.85
C PRO A 36 -10.72 -46.00 -5.22
N PRO A 37 -11.89 -46.53 -4.88
CA PRO A 37 -13.17 -46.14 -5.43
C PRO A 37 -13.76 -44.87 -4.81
N THR A 38 -14.38 -44.10 -5.67
CA THR A 38 -15.21 -42.92 -5.35
C THR A 38 -16.44 -43.31 -4.60
N CYS A 39 -16.60 -42.93 -3.36
CA CYS A 39 -17.80 -43.05 -2.58
C CYS A 39 -18.71 -41.86 -2.86
N TYR A 40 -19.80 -42.08 -3.62
CA TYR A 40 -20.91 -41.12 -3.77
C TYR A 40 -21.83 -41.23 -2.56
N ILE A 41 -21.83 -40.21 -1.71
CA ILE A 41 -22.89 -40.04 -0.72
C ILE A 41 -24.00 -39.18 -1.36
N ARG A 42 -25.12 -39.84 -1.67
CA ARG A 42 -26.38 -39.22 -2.06
C ARG A 42 -27.05 -38.65 -0.82
N LEU A 43 -27.21 -37.34 -0.75
CA LEU A 43 -28.13 -36.71 0.20
C LEU A 43 -29.53 -36.58 -0.42
N PRO A 44 -30.61 -36.80 0.32
CA PRO A 44 -31.96 -36.82 -0.22
C PRO A 44 -32.51 -35.42 -0.44
N ARG A 45 -33.16 -35.23 -1.60
CA ARG A 45 -33.95 -34.04 -1.91
C ARG A 45 -35.20 -34.01 -1.02
N GLN A 46 -35.27 -33.02 -0.13
CA GLN A 46 -36.54 -32.66 0.51
C GLN A 46 -37.29 -31.67 -0.40
N ARG A 47 -38.49 -32.11 -0.80
CA ARG A 47 -39.51 -31.26 -1.41
C ARG A 47 -40.18 -30.47 -0.30
N PHE A 48 -40.16 -29.15 -0.38
CA PHE A 48 -41.02 -28.31 0.42
C PHE A 48 -42.26 -27.92 -0.42
N SER A 49 -43.44 -28.35 0.04
CA SER A 49 -44.73 -27.84 -0.36
C SER A 49 -45.14 -26.70 0.57
N PRO A 50 -45.87 -25.70 0.09
CA PRO A 50 -46.26 -24.55 0.90
C PRO A 50 -47.59 -24.83 1.62
N SER A 51 -47.64 -24.65 2.92
CA SER A 51 -48.91 -24.52 3.62
C SER A 51 -48.76 -23.76 4.94
N HIS A 52 -49.73 -22.88 5.15
CA HIS A 52 -50.23 -22.31 6.40
C HIS A 52 -49.64 -21.00 6.92
N SER A 53 -50.44 -19.98 6.69
CA SER A 53 -50.54 -18.78 7.50
C SER A 53 -51.15 -19.09 8.88
N PRO A 54 -50.75 -18.42 9.95
CA PRO A 54 -51.54 -18.35 11.18
C PRO A 54 -52.29 -17.01 11.27
N ARG A 55 -53.55 -17.18 11.62
CA ARG A 55 -54.50 -16.14 12.03
C ARG A 55 -54.07 -15.45 13.33
N GLY A 56 -54.23 -14.15 13.42
CA GLY A 56 -55.28 -13.58 14.25
C GLY A 56 -54.80 -13.09 15.62
N TRP A 57 -54.74 -11.78 15.81
CA TRP A 57 -55.03 -11.18 17.10
C TRP A 57 -56.06 -10.07 16.86
N ARG A 58 -57.24 -10.26 17.48
CA ARG A 58 -58.27 -9.24 17.67
C ARG A 58 -57.88 -8.39 18.86
N ALA A 59 -58.11 -7.10 18.79
CA ALA A 59 -58.42 -6.25 19.93
C ALA A 59 -59.59 -5.34 19.54
N ASP A 60 -60.56 -5.35 20.38
CA ASP A 60 -61.90 -4.75 20.28
C ASP A 60 -61.93 -3.26 20.59
N MET A 61 -63.02 -2.66 20.07
CA MET A 61 -63.77 -1.49 20.61
C MET A 61 -63.26 -0.11 20.25
N ALA A 62 -63.99 0.84 19.73
CA ALA A 62 -65.40 1.18 19.89
C ALA A 62 -65.86 2.12 18.76
N GLU A 63 -67.14 2.09 18.54
CA GLU A 63 -68.07 2.97 17.86
C GLU A 63 -67.70 4.47 17.71
N ASP A 64 -67.92 5.11 16.54
CA ASP A 64 -69.21 5.79 16.28
C ASP A 64 -69.23 6.52 14.93
N ALA A 65 -70.42 6.65 14.39
CA ALA A 65 -70.98 7.64 13.46
C ALA A 65 -70.54 7.71 11.98
N GLY A 66 -71.40 7.19 11.21
CA GLY A 66 -71.93 7.67 9.94
C GLY A 66 -71.27 8.71 9.09
N SER A 67 -70.76 8.29 7.92
CA SER A 67 -70.67 9.17 6.78
C SER A 67 -70.84 8.43 5.45
N LYS A 68 -71.85 8.85 4.72
CA LYS A 68 -72.34 8.36 3.47
C LYS A 68 -71.23 8.12 2.43
N LYS A 69 -71.07 6.91 1.95
CA LYS A 69 -70.32 6.60 0.74
C LYS A 69 -70.98 7.28 -0.47
N LYS A 70 -70.42 8.41 -0.90
CA LYS A 70 -70.63 8.94 -2.24
C LYS A 70 -69.68 8.17 -3.18
N SER A 71 -70.25 7.33 -4.01
CA SER A 71 -69.56 6.75 -5.20
C SER A 71 -69.10 7.89 -6.11
N LYS A 72 -67.81 8.21 -6.13
CA LYS A 72 -67.24 9.06 -7.16
C LYS A 72 -67.31 8.33 -8.49
N LYS A 73 -68.29 8.67 -9.33
CA LYS A 73 -68.27 8.41 -10.77
C LYS A 73 -66.94 8.92 -11.32
N ARG A 74 -66.10 8.03 -11.86
CA ARG A 74 -64.93 8.45 -12.66
C ARG A 74 -65.44 9.25 -13.85
N ARG A 75 -65.32 10.53 -13.79
CA ARG A 75 -65.48 11.41 -14.95
C ARG A 75 -64.31 11.12 -15.90
N SER A 76 -64.60 10.71 -17.14
CA SER A 76 -63.61 10.67 -18.21
C SER A 76 -63.12 12.11 -18.45
N GLN A 77 -61.89 12.39 -18.05
CA GLN A 77 -61.29 13.69 -18.36
C GLN A 77 -61.08 13.79 -19.86
N THR A 78 -61.46 14.90 -20.46
CA THR A 78 -61.22 15.18 -21.87
C THR A 78 -59.72 15.45 -22.09
N LEU A 79 -59.24 15.21 -23.32
CA LEU A 79 -57.85 15.46 -23.67
C LEU A 79 -57.38 16.89 -23.37
N GLY A 80 -58.28 17.90 -23.47
CA GLY A 80 -58.01 19.27 -23.12
C GLY A 80 -57.76 19.47 -21.61
N GLU A 81 -58.60 18.87 -20.75
CA GLU A 81 -58.44 18.95 -19.30
C GLU A 81 -57.10 18.29 -18.83
N ILE A 82 -56.63 17.28 -19.55
CA ILE A 82 -55.36 16.65 -19.29
C ILE A 82 -54.19 17.55 -19.70
N ALA A 83 -54.33 18.25 -20.85
CA ALA A 83 -53.32 19.20 -21.31
C ALA A 83 -53.17 20.42 -20.37
N ASP A 84 -54.29 20.93 -19.87
CA ASP A 84 -54.29 22.07 -18.91
C ASP A 84 -53.62 21.67 -17.58
N ILE A 85 -53.88 20.46 -17.09
CA ILE A 85 -53.22 19.91 -15.88
C ILE A 85 -51.73 19.74 -16.10
N GLN A 86 -51.29 19.41 -17.33
CA GLN A 86 -49.85 19.28 -17.64
C GLN A 86 -49.10 20.60 -17.70
N HIS A 87 -49.81 21.73 -17.81
CA HIS A 87 -49.21 23.06 -17.77
C HIS A 87 -49.23 23.70 -16.37
N GLU A 88 -49.82 23.08 -15.38
CA GLU A 88 -49.73 23.55 -13.98
C GLU A 88 -48.32 23.33 -13.45
N GLU A 89 -47.75 24.32 -12.74
CA GLU A 89 -46.38 24.27 -12.18
C GLU A 89 -46.17 23.07 -11.26
N SER A 90 -47.21 22.51 -10.65
CA SER A 90 -47.16 21.32 -9.80
C SER A 90 -46.79 20.00 -10.52
N PHE A 91 -46.90 19.98 -11.85
CA PHE A 91 -46.51 18.83 -12.72
C PHE A 91 -45.14 18.99 -13.36
N LEU A 92 -44.52 20.15 -13.24
CA LEU A 92 -43.11 20.30 -13.64
C LEU A 92 -42.24 19.45 -12.76
N ILE A 93 -41.58 18.44 -13.34
CA ILE A 93 -40.53 17.69 -12.69
C ILE A 93 -39.40 18.69 -12.43
N GLN A 94 -39.40 19.27 -11.24
CA GLN A 94 -38.25 20.06 -10.80
C GLN A 94 -37.11 19.10 -10.44
N PRO A 95 -35.94 19.25 -11.08
CA PRO A 95 -34.78 18.46 -10.63
C PRO A 95 -34.56 18.75 -9.15
N GLU A 96 -34.43 17.72 -8.35
CA GLU A 96 -34.08 17.89 -6.93
C GLU A 96 -32.87 18.81 -6.83
N SER A 97 -33.09 20.01 -6.29
CA SER A 97 -32.05 21.02 -6.11
C SER A 97 -31.01 20.61 -5.06
N LYS A 98 -31.26 19.52 -4.35
CA LYS A 98 -30.35 18.92 -3.34
C LYS A 98 -30.18 17.44 -3.63
N ILE A 99 -29.26 17.11 -4.54
CA ILE A 99 -28.67 15.77 -4.57
C ILE A 99 -28.02 15.59 -3.20
N ALA A 100 -28.48 14.61 -2.44
CA ALA A 100 -27.84 14.24 -1.16
C ALA A 100 -26.36 13.95 -1.44
N GLN A 101 -25.49 14.90 -1.14
CA GLN A 101 -24.04 14.71 -1.30
C GLN A 101 -23.61 13.73 -0.22
N LEU A 102 -23.21 12.56 -0.64
CA LEU A 102 -22.63 11.55 0.25
C LEU A 102 -21.29 12.10 0.78
N ASP A 103 -21.22 12.43 2.07
CA ASP A 103 -19.96 12.80 2.71
C ASP A 103 -19.07 11.55 2.90
N THR A 104 -17.96 11.51 2.19
CA THR A 104 -16.97 10.43 2.27
C THR A 104 -15.69 10.86 3.02
N SER A 105 -15.72 11.99 3.70
CA SER A 105 -14.57 12.53 4.45
C SER A 105 -14.10 11.60 5.58
N GLN A 106 -15.03 10.81 6.14
CA GLN A 106 -14.77 9.84 7.20
C GLN A 106 -14.51 8.42 6.67
N TRP A 107 -14.53 8.23 5.36
CA TRP A 107 -14.23 6.92 4.80
C TRP A 107 -12.76 6.55 5.06
N PRO A 108 -12.48 5.25 5.31
CA PRO A 108 -11.16 4.83 5.74
C PRO A 108 -10.13 4.81 4.61
N LEU A 109 -8.87 5.03 4.98
CA LEU A 109 -7.69 4.78 4.16
C LEU A 109 -7.77 5.46 2.77
N LEU A 110 -7.62 4.68 1.70
CA LEU A 110 -7.61 5.17 0.32
C LEU A 110 -9.00 5.53 -0.22
N LEU A 111 -10.07 5.29 0.54
CA LEU A 111 -11.42 5.73 0.18
C LEU A 111 -11.79 7.10 0.76
N LYS A 112 -10.95 7.70 1.60
CA LYS A 112 -11.21 9.03 2.18
C LYS A 112 -11.40 10.07 1.08
N ASN A 113 -12.46 10.91 1.21
CA ASN A 113 -12.82 11.92 0.21
C ASN A 113 -13.02 11.32 -1.22
N PHE A 114 -13.67 10.16 -1.31
CA PHE A 114 -13.92 9.49 -2.60
C PHE A 114 -14.85 10.30 -3.51
N ASP A 115 -15.77 11.07 -2.94
CA ASP A 115 -16.66 12.00 -3.62
C ASP A 115 -15.90 13.11 -4.38
N LYS A 116 -14.77 13.57 -3.83
CA LYS A 116 -13.91 14.62 -4.39
C LYS A 116 -13.02 14.17 -5.55
N LEU A 117 -13.02 12.87 -5.88
CA LEU A 117 -12.26 12.37 -7.02
C LEU A 117 -12.95 12.72 -8.33
N ASN A 118 -12.18 13.16 -9.31
CA ASN A 118 -12.66 13.41 -10.67
C ASN A 118 -13.24 12.12 -11.27
N VAL A 119 -14.41 12.22 -11.90
CA VAL A 119 -15.09 11.08 -12.51
C VAL A 119 -14.69 10.99 -13.98
N ARG A 120 -14.13 9.86 -14.40
CA ARG A 120 -13.85 9.57 -15.81
C ARG A 120 -14.98 8.77 -16.45
N THR A 121 -15.45 7.75 -15.73
CA THR A 121 -16.51 6.84 -16.20
C THR A 121 -17.42 6.51 -15.03
N THR A 122 -18.73 6.61 -15.24
CA THR A 122 -19.74 6.20 -14.24
C THR A 122 -20.10 4.73 -14.36
N HIS A 123 -19.99 4.17 -15.57
CA HIS A 123 -20.36 2.80 -15.85
C HIS A 123 -19.26 1.79 -15.54
N TYR A 124 -19.55 0.88 -14.62
CA TYR A 124 -18.79 -0.35 -14.42
C TYR A 124 -19.70 -1.44 -13.86
N THR A 125 -19.33 -2.69 -14.08
CA THR A 125 -20.00 -3.84 -13.47
C THR A 125 -19.21 -4.23 -12.23
N PRO A 126 -19.76 -4.07 -11.01
CA PRO A 126 -19.09 -4.49 -9.79
C PRO A 126 -18.94 -6.02 -9.78
N ILE A 127 -17.80 -6.47 -9.28
CA ILE A 127 -17.49 -7.89 -9.13
C ILE A 127 -17.47 -8.24 -7.63
N PRO A 128 -18.08 -9.36 -7.21
CA PRO A 128 -18.14 -9.74 -5.79
C PRO A 128 -16.80 -10.17 -5.20
N SER A 129 -15.72 -10.08 -5.97
CA SER A 129 -14.34 -10.41 -5.55
C SER A 129 -13.67 -9.26 -4.81
N GLY A 130 -12.66 -9.57 -4.00
CA GLY A 130 -11.96 -8.61 -3.16
C GLY A 130 -12.78 -8.17 -1.94
N SER A 131 -12.14 -7.45 -1.03
CA SER A 131 -12.74 -7.01 0.23
C SER A 131 -12.21 -5.62 0.63
N ASN A 132 -12.98 -4.91 1.44
CA ASN A 132 -12.44 -3.69 2.06
C ASN A 132 -11.22 -4.04 2.92
N PRO A 133 -10.10 -3.29 2.84
CA PRO A 133 -8.88 -3.57 3.59
C PRO A 133 -9.07 -3.82 5.09
N LEU A 134 -10.02 -3.13 5.73
CA LEU A 134 -10.32 -3.30 7.16
C LEU A 134 -11.21 -4.52 7.47
N LYS A 135 -11.88 -5.08 6.45
CA LYS A 135 -12.81 -6.22 6.59
C LYS A 135 -12.25 -7.52 6.00
N ARG A 136 -10.96 -7.58 5.69
CA ARG A 136 -10.29 -8.81 5.26
C ARG A 136 -10.37 -9.88 6.36
N ASP A 137 -10.43 -11.15 5.97
CA ASP A 137 -10.17 -12.25 6.89
C ASP A 137 -8.84 -12.03 7.63
N ILE A 138 -8.77 -12.42 8.89
CA ILE A 138 -7.62 -12.09 9.75
C ILE A 138 -6.29 -12.62 9.21
N THR A 139 -6.31 -13.79 8.58
CA THR A 139 -5.12 -14.38 7.97
C THR A 139 -4.61 -13.55 6.80
N GLU A 140 -5.52 -13.11 5.92
CA GLU A 140 -5.20 -12.22 4.80
C GLU A 140 -4.85 -10.81 5.28
N TYR A 141 -5.55 -10.34 6.32
CA TYR A 141 -5.28 -9.04 6.94
C TYR A 141 -3.85 -8.94 7.45
N VAL A 142 -3.37 -9.95 8.18
CA VAL A 142 -1.99 -10.02 8.67
C VAL A 142 -1.00 -10.14 7.50
N LYS A 143 -1.25 -11.02 6.52
CA LYS A 143 -0.39 -11.19 5.32
C LYS A 143 -0.27 -9.93 4.46
N THR A 144 -1.25 -9.05 4.51
CA THR A 144 -1.25 -7.77 3.78
C THR A 144 -1.01 -6.58 4.70
N GLY A 145 -0.51 -6.83 5.90
CA GLY A 145 -0.35 -5.84 6.95
C GLY A 145 1.07 -5.35 7.17
N PHE A 146 1.19 -4.34 8.01
CA PHE A 146 2.45 -3.85 8.56
C PHE A 146 2.26 -3.44 10.03
N ILE A 147 3.37 -3.30 10.74
CA ILE A 147 3.40 -2.87 12.15
C ILE A 147 4.24 -1.61 12.25
N ASN A 148 3.75 -0.60 12.98
CA ASN A 148 4.55 0.53 13.43
C ASN A 148 5.15 0.19 14.79
N LEU A 149 6.37 -0.34 14.77
CA LEU A 149 7.01 -0.93 15.94
C LEU A 149 7.92 0.08 16.65
N ASP A 150 7.80 0.19 17.96
CA ASP A 150 8.80 0.82 18.81
C ASP A 150 9.99 -0.13 18.97
N LYS A 151 11.02 0.08 18.18
CA LYS A 151 12.22 -0.75 18.28
C LYS A 151 12.91 -0.48 19.61
N PRO A 152 13.09 -1.49 20.47
CA PRO A 152 13.84 -1.31 21.73
C PRO A 152 15.34 -1.09 21.46
N ALA A 153 16.03 -0.57 22.46
CA ALA A 153 17.48 -0.51 22.48
C ALA A 153 18.08 -1.93 22.55
N ASN A 154 19.30 -2.07 22.06
CA ASN A 154 20.18 -3.22 22.02
C ASN A 154 19.96 -4.19 20.84
N PRO A 155 18.78 -4.80 20.58
CA PRO A 155 18.67 -5.68 19.41
C PRO A 155 18.82 -4.92 18.11
N SER A 156 19.37 -5.57 17.10
CA SER A 156 19.42 -5.03 15.74
C SER A 156 18.03 -4.99 15.09
N SER A 157 17.85 -4.11 14.11
CA SER A 157 16.59 -4.09 13.35
C SER A 157 16.26 -5.43 12.68
N HIS A 158 17.26 -6.21 12.28
CA HIS A 158 17.07 -7.50 11.65
C HIS A 158 16.60 -8.58 12.66
N GLU A 159 17.13 -8.58 13.86
CA GLU A 159 16.69 -9.50 14.94
C GLU A 159 15.24 -9.24 15.31
N VAL A 160 14.89 -7.98 15.53
CA VAL A 160 13.53 -7.58 15.87
C VAL A 160 12.53 -8.03 14.78
N VAL A 161 12.87 -7.81 13.52
CA VAL A 161 12.03 -8.21 12.37
C VAL A 161 11.94 -9.75 12.26
N ALA A 162 13.01 -10.47 12.60
CA ALA A 162 13.00 -11.94 12.66
C ALA A 162 12.12 -12.46 13.80
N TRP A 163 12.08 -11.78 14.93
CA TRP A 163 11.19 -12.13 16.05
C TRP A 163 9.72 -11.90 15.67
N ILE A 164 9.37 -10.76 15.08
CA ILE A 164 8.01 -10.51 14.55
C ILE A 164 7.59 -11.62 13.58
N ARG A 165 8.47 -12.04 12.68
CA ARG A 165 8.22 -13.14 11.76
C ARG A 165 7.87 -14.44 12.49
N ARG A 166 8.57 -14.77 13.57
CA ARG A 166 8.33 -15.96 14.38
C ARG A 166 7.03 -15.86 15.18
N ILE A 167 6.78 -14.71 15.83
CA ILE A 167 5.56 -14.48 16.62
C ILE A 167 4.32 -14.64 15.75
N LEU A 168 4.27 -13.94 14.62
CA LEU A 168 3.12 -13.95 13.71
C LEU A 168 3.10 -15.16 12.76
N ARG A 169 4.15 -16.02 12.75
CA ARG A 169 4.26 -17.22 11.89
C ARG A 169 4.06 -16.94 10.41
N VAL A 170 4.62 -15.82 9.94
CA VAL A 170 4.50 -15.36 8.55
C VAL A 170 5.74 -15.72 7.72
N GLU A 171 5.60 -15.78 6.39
CA GLU A 171 6.69 -16.22 5.51
C GLU A 171 7.79 -15.18 5.40
N LYS A 172 7.42 -13.91 5.22
CA LYS A 172 8.35 -12.82 4.95
C LYS A 172 8.06 -11.62 5.84
N THR A 173 9.14 -10.97 6.25
CA THR A 173 9.08 -9.66 6.90
C THR A 173 10.17 -8.76 6.33
N GLY A 174 9.96 -7.46 6.38
CA GLY A 174 10.93 -6.46 5.94
C GLY A 174 10.71 -5.16 6.70
N HIS A 175 11.67 -4.24 6.68
CA HIS A 175 11.57 -3.00 7.44
C HIS A 175 11.91 -1.74 6.62
N SER A 176 11.42 -0.60 7.08
CA SER A 176 11.51 0.70 6.40
C SER A 176 12.88 1.38 6.46
N GLY A 177 13.91 0.71 6.97
CA GLY A 177 15.27 1.23 7.09
C GLY A 177 15.89 0.86 8.44
N THR A 178 17.15 0.46 8.37
CA THR A 178 17.91 0.00 9.54
C THR A 178 18.06 1.11 10.57
N LEU A 179 17.87 0.79 11.83
CA LEU A 179 18.29 1.54 12.98
C LEU A 179 19.50 0.84 13.60
N ASP A 180 20.45 1.61 14.10
CA ASP A 180 21.57 1.07 14.88
C ASP A 180 21.03 0.33 16.13
N PRO A 181 21.76 -0.66 16.68
CA PRO A 181 21.27 -1.41 17.83
C PRO A 181 20.82 -0.56 19.01
N LYS A 182 21.60 0.45 19.39
CA LYS A 182 21.27 1.37 20.49
C LYS A 182 20.14 2.36 20.20
N VAL A 183 19.82 2.59 18.92
CA VAL A 183 18.79 3.54 18.49
C VAL A 183 17.40 2.95 18.66
N THR A 184 16.47 3.74 19.19
CA THR A 184 15.09 3.34 19.45
C THR A 184 14.10 4.02 18.49
N GLY A 185 12.80 3.69 18.62
CA GLY A 185 11.70 4.40 17.99
C GLY A 185 11.13 3.73 16.76
N CYS A 186 10.39 4.49 15.97
CA CYS A 186 9.54 4.02 14.87
C CYS A 186 10.27 3.15 13.85
N LEU A 187 9.96 1.87 13.79
CA LEU A 187 10.39 0.91 12.77
C LEU A 187 9.16 0.30 12.08
N ILE A 188 8.90 0.68 10.84
CA ILE A 188 7.82 0.07 10.07
C ILE A 188 8.26 -1.33 9.66
N VAL A 189 7.56 -2.36 10.14
CA VAL A 189 7.78 -3.76 9.79
C VAL A 189 6.67 -4.21 8.85
N CYS A 190 7.03 -4.46 7.60
CA CYS A 190 6.10 -4.95 6.58
C CYS A 190 6.03 -6.47 6.59
N ILE A 191 4.81 -7.02 6.46
CA ILE A 191 4.53 -8.46 6.52
C ILE A 191 4.17 -8.95 5.12
N ASP A 192 4.67 -10.09 4.72
CA ASP A 192 4.43 -10.81 3.46
C ASP A 192 4.21 -9.89 2.25
N ARG A 193 2.98 -9.61 1.84
CA ARG A 193 2.65 -8.77 0.66
C ARG A 193 3.09 -7.33 0.84
N ALA A 194 2.99 -6.79 2.05
CA ALA A 194 3.45 -5.43 2.35
C ALA A 194 4.97 -5.26 2.18
N THR A 195 5.76 -6.35 2.17
CA THR A 195 7.21 -6.27 1.88
C THR A 195 7.51 -5.69 0.50
N ARG A 196 6.54 -5.67 -0.41
CA ARG A 196 6.66 -5.01 -1.72
C ARG A 196 6.78 -3.49 -1.62
N LEU A 197 6.34 -2.91 -0.50
CA LEU A 197 6.43 -1.48 -0.20
C LEU A 197 7.72 -1.07 0.52
N VAL A 198 8.53 -2.02 0.97
CA VAL A 198 9.76 -1.77 1.75
C VAL A 198 10.67 -0.75 1.07
N LYS A 199 10.92 -0.85 -0.24
CA LYS A 199 11.78 0.08 -0.96
C LYS A 199 11.23 1.52 -0.95
N SER A 200 9.92 1.68 -1.15
CA SER A 200 9.24 2.99 -1.04
C SER A 200 9.36 3.55 0.37
N GLN A 201 9.16 2.72 1.40
CA GLN A 201 9.30 3.14 2.79
C GLN A 201 10.75 3.45 3.18
N GLN A 202 11.73 2.76 2.59
CA GLN A 202 13.15 3.06 2.80
C GLN A 202 13.55 4.42 2.23
N SER A 203 12.98 4.82 1.10
CA SER A 203 13.25 6.11 0.46
C SER A 203 12.45 7.29 1.05
N ALA A 204 11.47 7.04 1.91
CA ALA A 204 10.69 8.08 2.57
C ALA A 204 11.53 8.85 3.61
N GLY A 205 11.27 10.15 3.78
CA GLY A 205 11.90 11.00 4.78
C GLY A 205 11.75 10.47 6.21
N LYS A 206 12.62 10.89 7.11
CA LYS A 206 12.65 10.46 8.51
C LYS A 206 12.78 11.66 9.44
N GLU A 207 12.21 11.54 10.63
CA GLU A 207 12.42 12.50 11.70
C GLU A 207 13.03 11.82 12.92
N TYR A 208 13.95 12.54 13.54
CA TYR A 208 14.67 12.04 14.71
C TYR A 208 14.70 13.09 15.81
N VAL A 209 14.72 12.62 17.06
CA VAL A 209 15.17 13.36 18.21
C VAL A 209 16.50 12.74 18.65
N GLY A 210 17.50 13.56 18.76
CA GLY A 210 18.87 13.13 19.11
C GLY A 210 19.47 13.96 20.22
N ILE A 211 20.41 13.36 20.93
CA ILE A 211 21.25 14.03 21.92
C ILE A 211 22.67 14.07 21.36
N VAL A 212 23.18 15.28 21.16
CA VAL A 212 24.60 15.51 20.85
C VAL A 212 25.35 15.76 22.14
N ARG A 213 26.51 15.10 22.32
CA ARG A 213 27.47 15.40 23.36
C ARG A 213 28.63 16.17 22.77
N LEU A 214 28.84 17.39 23.25
CA LEU A 214 30.02 18.18 22.90
C LEU A 214 31.21 17.78 23.78
N HIS A 215 32.42 17.78 23.19
CA HIS A 215 33.62 17.37 23.94
C HIS A 215 34.09 18.48 24.87
N ASN A 216 33.95 19.77 24.47
CA ASN A 216 34.22 20.92 25.29
C ASN A 216 32.99 21.82 25.45
N ALA A 217 33.02 22.72 26.43
CA ALA A 217 31.95 23.68 26.63
C ALA A 217 31.92 24.69 25.47
N ILE A 218 30.72 25.21 25.20
CA ILE A 218 30.45 26.35 24.33
C ILE A 218 30.00 27.54 25.17
N GLU A 219 30.25 28.74 24.68
CA GLU A 219 29.95 29.97 25.42
C GLU A 219 28.44 30.22 25.56
N ASN A 220 27.67 29.88 24.52
CA ASN A 220 26.24 30.16 24.49
C ASN A 220 25.46 29.08 23.71
N GLU A 221 24.26 28.73 24.16
CA GLU A 221 23.31 27.88 23.49
C GLU A 221 22.97 28.34 22.05
N LEU A 222 22.95 29.66 21.82
CA LEU A 222 22.71 30.26 20.50
C LEU A 222 23.74 29.82 19.46
N GLN A 223 24.97 29.49 19.86
CA GLN A 223 26.00 28.98 18.93
C GLN A 223 25.59 27.60 18.38
N LEU A 224 25.04 26.75 19.24
CA LEU A 224 24.54 25.40 18.84
C LEU A 224 23.32 25.53 17.95
N SER A 225 22.38 26.43 18.27
CA SER A 225 21.19 26.69 17.43
C SER A 225 21.59 27.18 16.03
N ARG A 226 22.47 28.16 15.92
CA ARG A 226 23.00 28.70 14.64
C ARG A 226 23.76 27.62 13.86
N THR A 227 24.47 26.74 14.54
CA THR A 227 25.16 25.61 13.91
C THR A 227 24.17 24.63 13.29
N LEU A 228 23.07 24.32 13.97
CA LEU A 228 22.00 23.48 13.44
C LEU A 228 21.33 24.13 12.21
N GLU A 229 21.05 25.42 12.27
CA GLU A 229 20.50 26.19 11.14
C GLU A 229 21.45 26.16 9.94
N THR A 230 22.74 26.35 10.15
CA THR A 230 23.78 26.27 9.11
C THR A 230 23.86 24.91 8.45
N LEU A 231 23.58 23.83 9.20
CA LEU A 231 23.55 22.46 8.69
C LEU A 231 22.21 22.07 8.07
N THR A 232 21.21 22.96 8.03
CA THR A 232 19.95 22.73 7.33
C THR A 232 20.13 22.96 5.84
N GLY A 233 19.50 22.11 5.02
CA GLY A 233 19.68 22.10 3.56
C GLY A 233 20.52 20.93 3.07
N ALA A 234 21.11 21.07 1.88
CA ALA A 234 21.91 20.03 1.25
C ALA A 234 23.35 20.02 1.81
N LEU A 235 23.78 18.89 2.32
CA LEU A 235 25.10 18.73 2.90
C LEU A 235 25.77 17.45 2.44
N PHE A 236 27.11 17.46 2.42
CA PHE A 236 27.91 16.30 2.11
C PHE A 236 28.11 15.44 3.36
N GLN A 237 27.69 14.19 3.28
CA GLN A 237 27.92 13.21 4.34
C GLN A 237 28.70 12.00 3.82
N ARG A 238 29.66 11.56 4.62
CA ARG A 238 30.29 10.25 4.48
C ARG A 238 29.75 9.33 5.55
N PRO A 239 29.31 8.11 5.20
CA PRO A 239 28.85 7.14 6.20
C PRO A 239 29.89 6.95 7.32
N PRO A 240 29.46 6.74 8.57
CA PRO A 240 30.39 6.48 9.68
C PRO A 240 31.24 5.24 9.44
N LEU A 241 32.33 5.09 10.19
CA LEU A 241 33.28 3.96 10.04
C LEU A 241 32.60 2.60 10.15
N ILE A 242 31.73 2.47 11.13
CA ILE A 242 30.93 1.25 11.36
C ILE A 242 29.58 1.42 10.63
N ALA A 243 29.54 1.08 9.36
CA ALA A 243 28.33 1.08 8.55
C ALA A 243 28.40 -0.04 7.50
N ALA A 244 27.29 -0.71 7.26
CA ALA A 244 27.18 -1.81 6.28
C ALA A 244 27.11 -1.34 4.81
N VAL A 245 27.57 -0.12 4.51
CA VAL A 245 27.52 0.48 3.17
C VAL A 245 28.88 1.02 2.75
N LYS A 246 29.10 1.14 1.42
CA LYS A 246 30.32 1.76 0.89
C LYS A 246 30.44 3.19 1.39
N ARG A 247 31.60 3.56 1.93
CA ARG A 247 31.90 4.88 2.48
C ARG A 247 32.19 5.91 1.38
N GLN A 248 31.24 6.10 0.49
CA GLN A 248 31.29 7.17 -0.53
C GLN A 248 30.66 8.43 0.02
N LEU A 249 31.19 9.57 -0.38
CA LEU A 249 30.60 10.87 -0.13
C LEU A 249 29.24 10.95 -0.83
N ARG A 250 28.21 11.40 -0.12
CA ARG A 250 26.84 11.51 -0.63
C ARG A 250 26.26 12.85 -0.22
N VAL A 251 25.51 13.46 -1.09
CA VAL A 251 24.65 14.60 -0.73
C VAL A 251 23.44 14.06 0.01
N ARG A 252 23.09 14.70 1.13
CA ARG A 252 21.88 14.44 1.93
C ARG A 252 21.27 15.77 2.34
N THR A 253 19.94 15.79 2.37
CA THR A 253 19.19 17.00 2.69
C THR A 253 18.63 16.91 4.09
N ILE A 254 18.91 17.91 4.91
CA ILE A 254 18.18 18.22 6.13
C ILE A 254 17.08 19.19 5.75
N TYR A 255 15.81 18.80 5.93
CA TYR A 255 14.66 19.63 5.57
C TYR A 255 14.43 20.71 6.62
N GLU A 256 14.53 20.32 7.88
CA GLU A 256 14.30 21.18 9.02
C GLU A 256 15.06 20.64 10.23
N SER A 257 15.58 21.55 11.06
CA SER A 257 16.21 21.19 12.34
C SER A 257 15.87 22.20 13.41
N LYS A 258 15.84 21.76 14.66
CA LYS A 258 15.46 22.58 15.81
C LYS A 258 16.21 22.12 17.04
N LEU A 259 16.85 23.06 17.74
CA LEU A 259 17.35 22.82 19.09
C LEU A 259 16.17 22.86 20.05
N ILE A 260 16.09 21.87 20.93
CA ILE A 260 15.02 21.75 21.94
C ILE A 260 15.54 22.28 23.27
N GLU A 261 16.74 21.86 23.68
CA GLU A 261 17.33 22.16 24.99
C GLU A 261 18.85 21.95 24.94
N TYR A 262 19.58 22.74 25.72
CA TYR A 262 21.02 22.56 25.92
C TYR A 262 21.38 22.60 27.40
N ASP A 263 22.06 21.57 27.88
CA ASP A 263 22.61 21.48 29.23
C ASP A 263 24.12 21.80 29.19
N PRO A 264 24.52 22.98 29.67
CA PRO A 264 25.93 23.41 29.64
C PRO A 264 26.83 22.60 30.60
N GLU A 265 26.30 22.13 31.73
CA GLU A 265 27.09 21.37 32.71
C GLU A 265 27.51 20.02 32.15
N ARG A 266 26.57 19.30 31.54
CA ARG A 266 26.79 18.00 30.92
C ARG A 266 27.25 18.11 29.48
N ARG A 267 27.18 19.27 28.87
CA ARG A 267 27.51 19.55 27.46
C ARG A 267 26.65 18.73 26.50
N LEU A 268 25.37 18.61 26.82
CA LEU A 268 24.39 17.84 26.03
C LEU A 268 23.40 18.78 25.36
N GLY A 269 23.19 18.58 24.05
CA GLY A 269 22.17 19.30 23.29
C GLY A 269 21.11 18.33 22.77
N ILE A 270 19.86 18.59 23.08
CA ILE A 270 18.70 17.84 22.56
C ILE A 270 18.21 18.57 21.30
N PHE A 271 18.13 17.87 20.20
CA PHE A 271 17.67 18.45 18.94
C PHE A 271 16.69 17.53 18.22
N TRP A 272 15.81 18.14 17.45
CA TRP A 272 14.94 17.45 16.50
C TRP A 272 15.40 17.77 15.07
N VAL A 273 15.28 16.78 14.17
CA VAL A 273 15.66 16.93 12.77
C VAL A 273 14.74 16.13 11.85
N SER A 274 14.28 16.78 10.77
CA SER A 274 13.60 16.16 9.64
C SER A 274 14.57 16.09 8.45
N CYS A 275 14.75 14.90 7.87
CA CYS A 275 15.81 14.69 6.88
C CYS A 275 15.45 13.64 5.82
N GLU A 276 16.20 13.70 4.73
CA GLU A 276 16.17 12.73 3.65
C GLU A 276 16.55 11.31 4.14
N ALA A 277 15.97 10.31 3.51
CA ALA A 277 16.33 8.92 3.76
C ALA A 277 17.82 8.63 3.51
N GLY A 278 18.44 7.94 4.46
CA GLY A 278 19.86 7.60 4.40
C GLY A 278 20.79 8.70 4.91
N THR A 279 20.25 9.73 5.56
CA THR A 279 21.02 10.71 6.34
C THR A 279 21.53 10.06 7.61
N TYR A 280 22.80 10.30 7.95
CA TYR A 280 23.45 9.77 9.15
C TYR A 280 23.49 10.83 10.24
N ILE A 281 22.65 10.67 11.25
CA ILE A 281 22.60 11.60 12.39
C ILE A 281 23.89 11.55 13.21
N ARG A 282 24.55 10.39 13.28
CA ARG A 282 25.91 10.29 13.86
C ARG A 282 26.91 11.23 13.19
N THR A 283 26.88 11.32 11.86
CA THR A 283 27.74 12.22 11.10
C THR A 283 27.31 13.68 11.29
N LEU A 284 26.01 13.95 11.40
CA LEU A 284 25.49 15.29 11.68
C LEU A 284 26.03 15.82 13.03
N CYS A 285 26.00 14.99 14.08
CA CYS A 285 26.55 15.36 15.39
C CYS A 285 28.06 15.67 15.33
N VAL A 286 28.82 14.93 14.52
CA VAL A 286 30.24 15.25 14.27
C VAL A 286 30.39 16.58 13.55
N HIS A 287 29.57 16.86 12.53
CA HIS A 287 29.60 18.13 11.82
C HIS A 287 29.26 19.31 12.75
N MET A 288 28.27 19.16 13.65
CA MET A 288 28.00 20.18 14.67
C MET A 288 29.22 20.47 15.53
N GLY A 289 29.86 19.44 16.06
CA GLY A 289 31.04 19.60 16.87
C GLY A 289 32.24 20.23 16.11
N LEU A 290 32.40 19.93 14.82
CA LEU A 290 33.44 20.54 13.96
C LEU A 290 33.19 22.01 13.70
N LEU A 291 31.94 22.39 13.40
CA LEU A 291 31.58 23.81 13.17
C LEU A 291 31.73 24.67 14.44
N LEU A 292 31.42 24.06 15.60
CA LEU A 292 31.62 24.71 16.90
C LEU A 292 33.09 24.74 17.34
N GLY A 293 33.98 24.03 16.65
CA GLY A 293 35.41 23.94 17.03
C GLY A 293 35.70 23.11 18.29
N VAL A 294 34.67 22.51 18.93
CA VAL A 294 34.80 21.79 20.21
C VAL A 294 34.77 20.29 20.07
N GLY A 295 34.39 19.77 18.88
CA GLY A 295 34.12 18.36 18.66
C GLY A 295 32.80 17.90 19.26
N GLY A 296 32.24 16.84 18.70
CA GLY A 296 30.93 16.34 19.16
C GLY A 296 30.63 14.93 18.67
N GLN A 297 29.81 14.23 19.41
CA GLN A 297 29.35 12.88 19.09
C GLN A 297 27.88 12.71 19.40
N MET A 298 27.22 11.76 18.74
CA MET A 298 25.86 11.35 19.06
C MET A 298 25.87 10.53 20.36
N GLN A 299 25.13 10.99 21.35
CA GLN A 299 24.96 10.28 22.62
C GLN A 299 23.80 9.29 22.53
N GLU A 300 22.62 9.79 22.16
CA GLU A 300 21.41 9.00 22.00
C GLU A 300 20.65 9.43 20.73
N LEU A 301 19.81 8.53 20.23
CA LEU A 301 18.98 8.80 19.06
C LEU A 301 17.67 7.99 19.14
N ARG A 302 16.56 8.66 18.83
CA ARG A 302 15.25 8.07 18.68
C ARG A 302 14.63 8.50 17.36
N ARG A 303 14.15 7.56 16.57
CA ARG A 303 13.41 7.87 15.35
C ARG A 303 11.94 8.09 15.70
N VAL A 304 11.44 9.31 15.56
CA VAL A 304 10.08 9.70 15.93
C VAL A 304 9.10 9.60 14.76
N ARG A 305 9.61 9.60 13.50
CA ARG A 305 8.80 9.40 12.30
C ARG A 305 9.53 8.64 11.22
N SER A 306 8.80 7.82 10.48
CA SER A 306 9.26 7.14 9.27
C SER A 306 8.21 7.25 8.16
N GLY A 307 8.44 8.10 7.17
CA GLY A 307 7.48 8.41 6.12
C GLY A 307 6.19 9.00 6.68
N VAL A 308 5.05 8.37 6.38
CA VAL A 308 3.72 8.84 6.81
C VAL A 308 3.38 8.53 8.27
N LEU A 309 4.19 7.71 8.96
CA LEU A 309 3.90 7.24 10.32
C LEU A 309 4.86 7.81 11.33
N GLY A 310 4.31 8.35 12.42
CA GLY A 310 5.04 8.83 13.58
C GLY A 310 4.69 8.06 14.85
N GLU A 311 5.16 8.55 16.00
CA GLU A 311 4.90 7.95 17.31
C GLU A 311 3.42 7.99 17.71
N LYS A 312 2.69 9.04 17.27
CA LYS A 312 1.26 9.19 17.51
C LYS A 312 0.38 8.23 16.70
N ASP A 313 0.95 7.55 15.71
CA ASP A 313 0.24 6.65 14.80
C ASP A 313 0.24 5.21 15.30
N ASN A 314 -0.22 4.99 16.54
CA ASN A 314 -0.29 3.68 17.18
C ASN A 314 1.04 2.92 17.11
N LEU A 315 2.03 3.48 17.77
CA LEU A 315 3.32 2.84 17.99
C LEU A 315 3.13 1.69 18.99
N VAL A 316 3.57 0.49 18.64
CA VAL A 316 3.40 -0.73 19.44
C VAL A 316 4.73 -1.36 19.79
N THR A 317 4.80 -2.03 20.95
CA THR A 317 5.98 -2.75 21.40
C THR A 317 6.01 -4.19 20.89
N MET A 318 7.13 -4.86 21.07
CA MET A 318 7.24 -6.30 20.80
C MET A 318 6.30 -7.15 21.68
N HIS A 319 6.05 -6.70 22.93
CA HIS A 319 5.15 -7.37 23.87
C HIS A 319 3.69 -7.25 23.38
N ASP A 320 3.27 -6.07 22.92
CA ASP A 320 1.93 -5.90 22.34
C ASP A 320 1.66 -6.87 21.17
N VAL A 321 2.69 -7.11 20.34
CA VAL A 321 2.55 -8.06 19.22
C VAL A 321 2.45 -9.50 19.73
N LEU A 322 3.24 -9.86 20.74
CA LEU A 322 3.21 -11.19 21.34
C LEU A 322 1.87 -11.46 22.02
N ASP A 323 1.39 -10.51 22.83
CA ASP A 323 0.12 -10.62 23.55
C ASP A 323 -1.07 -10.69 22.58
N ALA A 324 -1.06 -9.87 21.51
CA ALA A 324 -2.09 -9.92 20.48
C ALA A 324 -2.15 -11.27 19.78
N GLN A 325 -1.00 -11.87 19.47
CA GLN A 325 -0.94 -13.20 18.87
C GLN A 325 -1.39 -14.28 19.85
N TRP A 326 -1.00 -14.19 21.12
CA TRP A 326 -1.41 -15.13 22.16
C TRP A 326 -2.93 -15.10 22.36
N HIS A 327 -3.54 -13.92 22.43
CA HIS A 327 -4.99 -13.75 22.52
C HIS A 327 -5.71 -14.38 21.34
N TYR A 328 -5.20 -14.17 20.14
CA TYR A 328 -5.78 -14.80 18.95
C TYR A 328 -5.65 -16.32 18.96
N ASP A 329 -4.51 -16.86 19.39
CA ASP A 329 -4.28 -18.31 19.43
C ASP A 329 -5.22 -19.01 20.42
N ASN A 330 -5.42 -18.42 21.60
CA ASN A 330 -6.20 -19.05 22.68
C ASN A 330 -7.71 -18.73 22.60
N ASN A 331 -8.07 -17.48 22.31
CA ASN A 331 -9.44 -17.00 22.40
C ASN A 331 -10.10 -16.75 21.03
N LYS A 332 -9.33 -16.83 19.94
CA LYS A 332 -9.76 -16.47 18.58
C LYS A 332 -10.28 -15.01 18.46
N ASP A 333 -9.91 -14.14 19.40
CA ASP A 333 -10.26 -12.71 19.35
C ASP A 333 -9.29 -11.96 18.43
N GLU A 334 -9.82 -11.44 17.33
CA GLU A 334 -9.05 -10.70 16.30
C GLU A 334 -8.77 -9.24 16.67
N LYS A 335 -9.43 -8.68 17.69
CA LYS A 335 -9.39 -7.24 17.99
C LYS A 335 -7.99 -6.74 18.28
N TYR A 336 -7.22 -7.49 19.06
CA TYR A 336 -5.85 -7.11 19.41
C TYR A 336 -4.91 -7.18 18.21
N LEU A 337 -5.02 -8.22 17.36
CA LEU A 337 -4.25 -8.30 16.12
C LEU A 337 -4.59 -7.15 15.16
N ARG A 338 -5.87 -6.80 15.03
CA ARG A 338 -6.31 -5.68 14.19
C ARG A 338 -5.90 -4.31 14.75
N ARG A 339 -5.62 -4.22 16.05
CA ARG A 339 -5.06 -3.02 16.68
C ARG A 339 -3.56 -2.88 16.42
N VAL A 340 -2.82 -3.98 16.44
CA VAL A 340 -1.35 -4.02 16.31
C VAL A 340 -0.91 -3.98 14.86
N VAL A 341 -1.61 -4.70 13.97
CA VAL A 341 -1.32 -4.79 12.54
C VAL A 341 -2.23 -3.83 11.79
N PHE A 342 -1.67 -3.03 10.89
CA PHE A 342 -2.42 -2.14 9.99
C PHE A 342 -2.38 -2.66 8.56
N PRO A 343 -3.44 -2.43 7.76
CA PRO A 343 -3.44 -2.77 6.35
C PRO A 343 -2.44 -1.89 5.59
N LEU A 344 -1.76 -2.47 4.61
CA LEU A 344 -0.70 -1.82 3.82
C LEU A 344 -1.16 -0.52 3.13
N GLU A 345 -2.44 -0.38 2.88
CA GLU A 345 -3.06 0.81 2.28
C GLU A 345 -2.81 2.08 3.10
N LYS A 346 -2.63 1.97 4.42
CA LYS A 346 -2.28 3.09 5.29
C LYS A 346 -0.92 3.72 4.93
N LEU A 347 0.02 2.93 4.38
CA LEU A 347 1.31 3.43 3.90
C LEU A 347 1.24 4.22 2.59
N LEU A 348 0.09 4.17 1.91
CA LEU A 348 -0.09 4.72 0.56
C LEU A 348 -0.99 5.96 0.53
N VAL A 349 -1.50 6.40 1.67
CA VAL A 349 -2.45 7.54 1.77
C VAL A 349 -1.88 8.88 1.29
N SER A 350 -0.56 9.01 1.21
CA SER A 350 0.10 10.21 0.67
C SER A 350 0.22 10.23 -0.84
N HIS A 351 -0.08 9.11 -1.52
CA HIS A 351 0.03 9.03 -2.97
C HIS A 351 -1.29 9.43 -3.64
N LYS A 352 -1.19 10.09 -4.78
CA LYS A 352 -2.35 10.37 -5.64
C LYS A 352 -2.97 9.06 -6.14
N ARG A 353 -4.31 9.00 -6.21
CA ARG A 353 -5.07 7.78 -6.44
C ARG A 353 -5.64 7.69 -7.85
N LEU A 354 -5.59 6.49 -8.44
CA LEU A 354 -6.34 6.09 -9.63
C LEU A 354 -7.26 4.92 -9.26
N VAL A 355 -8.57 5.08 -9.45
CA VAL A 355 -9.57 4.03 -9.20
C VAL A 355 -9.86 3.29 -10.49
N MET A 356 -9.64 1.99 -10.53
CA MET A 356 -9.82 1.16 -11.71
C MET A 356 -11.15 0.38 -11.67
N LYS A 357 -11.66 0.06 -12.86
CA LYS A 357 -12.77 -0.90 -13.01
C LYS A 357 -12.34 -2.28 -12.51
N ASP A 358 -13.22 -2.99 -11.80
CA ASP A 358 -12.94 -4.31 -11.25
C ASP A 358 -12.48 -5.31 -12.33
N SER A 359 -13.01 -5.18 -13.55
CA SER A 359 -12.64 -6.02 -14.70
C SER A 359 -11.18 -5.83 -15.16
N ALA A 360 -10.56 -4.69 -14.87
CA ALA A 360 -9.17 -4.39 -15.24
C ALA A 360 -8.16 -4.86 -14.19
N VAL A 361 -8.59 -5.09 -12.95
CA VAL A 361 -7.71 -5.37 -11.79
C VAL A 361 -6.78 -6.55 -12.05
N ASN A 362 -7.33 -7.69 -12.47
CA ASN A 362 -6.51 -8.89 -12.69
C ASN A 362 -5.47 -8.68 -13.82
N ALA A 363 -5.82 -8.01 -14.89
CA ALA A 363 -4.88 -7.70 -15.97
C ALA A 363 -3.68 -6.88 -15.46
N ILE A 364 -3.92 -5.89 -14.60
CA ILE A 364 -2.88 -5.08 -13.98
C ILE A 364 -2.00 -5.93 -13.05
N CYS A 365 -2.58 -6.86 -12.29
CA CYS A 365 -1.83 -7.81 -11.46
C CYS A 365 -0.88 -8.69 -12.28
N TYR A 366 -1.23 -8.97 -13.55
CA TYR A 366 -0.36 -9.68 -14.50
C TYR A 366 0.62 -8.77 -15.27
N GLY A 367 0.59 -7.46 -15.02
CA GLY A 367 1.53 -6.51 -15.60
C GLY A 367 1.02 -5.81 -16.88
N ALA A 368 -0.28 -5.85 -17.16
CA ALA A 368 -0.86 -5.09 -18.26
C ALA A 368 -0.71 -3.58 -18.04
N LYS A 369 -0.54 -2.82 -19.13
CA LYS A 369 -0.51 -1.36 -19.10
C LYS A 369 -1.81 -0.81 -18.48
N ILE A 370 -1.69 0.23 -17.66
CA ILE A 370 -2.85 0.91 -17.06
C ILE A 370 -3.41 1.86 -18.11
N MET A 371 -4.54 1.45 -18.72
CA MET A 371 -5.16 2.13 -19.84
C MET A 371 -6.32 3.02 -19.38
N LEU A 372 -6.51 4.14 -20.06
CA LEU A 372 -7.55 5.11 -19.78
C LEU A 372 -8.98 4.52 -19.77
N PRO A 373 -9.41 3.64 -20.70
CA PRO A 373 -10.75 3.03 -20.66
C PRO A 373 -11.04 2.16 -19.43
N GLY A 374 -10.00 1.73 -18.71
CA GLY A 374 -10.14 1.01 -17.44
C GLY A 374 -10.27 1.90 -16.22
N LEU A 375 -10.11 3.21 -16.36
CA LEU A 375 -10.13 4.17 -15.26
C LEU A 375 -11.58 4.60 -14.95
N LEU A 376 -11.93 4.61 -13.65
CA LEU A 376 -13.22 5.11 -13.15
C LEU A 376 -13.10 6.53 -12.60
N ARG A 377 -12.17 6.71 -11.66
CA ARG A 377 -11.95 7.98 -10.98
C ARG A 377 -10.46 8.24 -10.79
N TYR A 378 -10.10 9.49 -10.65
CA TYR A 378 -8.71 9.90 -10.43
C TYR A 378 -8.64 11.14 -9.55
N GLU A 379 -7.58 11.26 -8.80
CA GLU A 379 -7.33 12.40 -7.93
C GLU A 379 -6.83 13.60 -8.74
N ASP A 380 -7.11 14.78 -8.26
CA ASP A 380 -6.63 16.02 -8.87
C ASP A 380 -5.13 16.25 -8.58
N GLY A 381 -4.47 17.09 -9.41
CA GLY A 381 -3.06 17.45 -9.23
C GLY A 381 -2.09 16.28 -9.46
N ILE A 382 -2.40 15.36 -10.38
CA ILE A 382 -1.44 14.34 -10.83
C ILE A 382 -0.48 14.95 -11.84
N GLU A 383 0.83 14.84 -11.56
CA GLU A 383 1.91 15.32 -12.39
C GLU A 383 2.63 14.18 -13.14
N MET A 384 3.30 14.53 -14.25
CA MET A 384 4.13 13.59 -15.02
C MET A 384 5.24 13.01 -14.15
N ASN A 385 5.47 11.71 -14.28
CA ASN A 385 6.49 10.95 -13.53
C ASN A 385 6.27 10.89 -12.01
N GLN A 386 5.14 11.36 -11.50
CA GLN A 386 4.78 11.25 -10.09
C GLN A 386 4.45 9.79 -9.72
N ASP A 387 4.88 9.35 -8.53
CA ASP A 387 4.46 8.07 -7.97
C ASP A 387 3.00 8.16 -7.52
N ILE A 388 2.19 7.22 -8.02
CA ILE A 388 0.74 7.14 -7.78
C ILE A 388 0.36 5.75 -7.28
N VAL A 389 -0.78 5.66 -6.60
CA VAL A 389 -1.37 4.39 -6.20
C VAL A 389 -2.60 4.07 -7.06
N VAL A 390 -2.65 2.85 -7.54
CA VAL A 390 -3.80 2.31 -8.29
C VAL A 390 -4.61 1.44 -7.35
N ILE A 391 -5.90 1.74 -7.23
CA ILE A 391 -6.81 1.08 -6.28
C ILE A 391 -8.03 0.49 -6.95
N THR A 392 -8.67 -0.44 -6.26
CA THR A 392 -9.98 -0.98 -6.62
C THR A 392 -11.10 -0.08 -6.13
N THR A 393 -12.33 -0.36 -6.56
CA THR A 393 -13.55 0.29 -6.06
C THR A 393 -13.79 0.05 -4.55
N LYS A 394 -13.16 -0.97 -3.98
CA LYS A 394 -13.22 -1.33 -2.55
C LYS A 394 -12.11 -0.71 -1.71
N GLY A 395 -11.20 0.05 -2.34
CA GLY A 395 -10.08 0.72 -1.68
C GLY A 395 -8.84 -0.15 -1.48
N GLU A 396 -8.76 -1.32 -2.11
CA GLU A 396 -7.57 -2.17 -2.07
C GLU A 396 -6.49 -1.64 -3.00
N ALA A 397 -5.25 -1.65 -2.56
CA ALA A 397 -4.11 -1.25 -3.39
C ALA A 397 -3.72 -2.35 -4.39
N ILE A 398 -3.85 -2.08 -5.69
CA ILE A 398 -3.47 -2.98 -6.78
C ILE A 398 -1.95 -2.90 -7.01
N CYS A 399 -1.46 -1.69 -7.26
CA CYS A 399 -0.04 -1.44 -7.54
C CYS A 399 0.37 0.01 -7.26
N ILE A 400 1.67 0.24 -7.11
CA ILE A 400 2.27 1.56 -7.28
C ILE A 400 2.67 1.70 -8.74
N GLY A 401 2.36 2.83 -9.34
CA GLY A 401 2.74 3.21 -10.69
C GLY A 401 3.42 4.57 -10.73
N THR A 402 3.95 4.89 -11.90
CA THR A 402 4.46 6.22 -12.25
C THR A 402 3.51 6.80 -13.27
N ALA A 403 2.97 7.99 -13.04
CA ALA A 403 2.03 8.65 -13.92
C ALA A 403 2.70 9.02 -15.25
N LEU A 404 2.03 8.74 -16.37
CA LEU A 404 2.42 9.13 -17.72
C LEU A 404 1.49 10.19 -18.29
N MET A 405 0.41 10.51 -17.60
CA MET A 405 -0.54 11.56 -17.95
C MET A 405 -0.79 12.44 -16.73
N THR A 406 -0.92 13.75 -16.97
CA THR A 406 -1.36 14.69 -15.93
C THR A 406 -2.88 14.64 -15.79
N THR A 407 -3.43 15.23 -14.73
CA THR A 407 -4.87 15.37 -14.52
C THR A 407 -5.58 15.95 -15.73
N ALA A 408 -5.02 17.01 -16.35
CA ALA A 408 -5.58 17.65 -17.53
C ALA A 408 -5.64 16.70 -18.74
N VAL A 409 -4.57 15.95 -18.99
CA VAL A 409 -4.52 14.98 -20.10
C VAL A 409 -5.51 13.83 -19.88
N ILE A 410 -5.63 13.35 -18.62
CA ILE A 410 -6.61 12.31 -18.26
C ILE A 410 -8.04 12.78 -18.52
N SER A 411 -8.36 14.06 -18.32
CA SER A 411 -9.70 14.60 -18.54
C SER A 411 -10.06 14.73 -20.02
N THR A 412 -9.09 15.05 -20.87
CA THR A 412 -9.31 15.41 -22.28
C THR A 412 -9.14 14.24 -23.26
N CYS A 413 -8.22 13.31 -23.01
CA CYS A 413 -7.94 12.19 -23.91
C CYS A 413 -8.93 11.05 -23.75
N ASP A 414 -9.26 10.34 -24.84
CA ASP A 414 -10.17 9.18 -24.83
C ASP A 414 -9.44 7.84 -24.69
N HIS A 415 -8.18 7.78 -25.05
CA HIS A 415 -7.38 6.56 -25.02
C HIS A 415 -5.92 6.87 -24.65
N GLY A 416 -5.17 5.83 -24.31
CA GLY A 416 -3.77 5.96 -23.96
C GLY A 416 -3.40 5.22 -22.68
N VAL A 417 -2.11 5.27 -22.35
CA VAL A 417 -1.54 4.65 -21.13
C VAL A 417 -1.47 5.72 -20.06
N VAL A 418 -2.25 5.58 -19.00
CA VAL A 418 -2.30 6.55 -17.89
C VAL A 418 -1.06 6.47 -17.01
N ALA A 419 -0.60 5.26 -16.74
CA ALA A 419 0.53 5.06 -15.84
C ALA A 419 1.31 3.77 -16.18
N LYS A 420 2.61 3.80 -15.86
CA LYS A 420 3.51 2.65 -15.91
C LYS A 420 3.54 1.96 -14.55
N ILE A 421 3.41 0.64 -14.51
CA ILE A 421 3.49 -0.13 -13.27
C ILE A 421 4.93 -0.11 -12.75
N LYS A 422 5.12 0.37 -11.53
CA LYS A 422 6.39 0.33 -10.79
C LYS A 422 6.49 -0.94 -9.93
N ARG A 423 5.42 -1.26 -9.21
CA ARG A 423 5.38 -2.45 -8.35
C ARG A 423 3.93 -2.92 -8.15
N VAL A 424 3.63 -4.14 -8.53
CA VAL A 424 2.34 -4.80 -8.22
C VAL A 424 2.34 -5.23 -6.75
N ILE A 425 1.28 -4.90 -6.01
CA ILE A 425 1.08 -5.22 -4.59
C ILE A 425 0.11 -6.37 -4.45
N MET A 426 -1.09 -6.23 -5.06
CA MET A 426 -2.15 -7.22 -4.99
C MET A 426 -1.73 -8.58 -5.54
N GLU A 427 -2.28 -9.63 -5.00
CA GLU A 427 -2.08 -10.99 -5.48
C GLU A 427 -2.82 -11.22 -6.80
N ARG A 428 -2.31 -12.15 -7.62
CA ARG A 428 -2.98 -12.54 -8.86
C ARG A 428 -4.22 -13.37 -8.54
N ASP A 429 -5.21 -13.29 -9.43
CA ASP A 429 -6.42 -14.11 -9.42
C ASP A 429 -7.36 -13.93 -8.21
N ILE A 430 -7.14 -12.89 -7.34
CA ILE A 430 -8.15 -12.41 -6.38
C ILE A 430 -9.39 -11.92 -7.14
N TYR A 431 -9.19 -11.22 -8.24
CA TYR A 431 -10.24 -10.83 -9.17
C TYR A 431 -10.25 -11.77 -10.37
N PRO A 432 -11.44 -12.17 -10.89
CA PRO A 432 -11.53 -13.10 -12.01
C PRO A 432 -10.94 -12.51 -13.29
N ARG A 433 -10.44 -13.38 -14.17
CA ARG A 433 -9.91 -12.97 -15.47
C ARG A 433 -11.02 -12.51 -16.40
N LYS A 434 -11.22 -11.21 -16.54
CA LYS A 434 -12.19 -10.59 -17.47
C LYS A 434 -11.52 -9.96 -18.70
N TRP A 435 -10.20 -10.13 -18.86
CA TRP A 435 -9.42 -9.64 -19.99
C TRP A 435 -9.26 -10.70 -21.07
N GLY A 436 -9.04 -10.26 -22.30
CA GLY A 436 -8.90 -11.19 -23.45
C GLY A 436 -10.22 -11.70 -24.01
N LEU A 437 -11.35 -11.07 -23.65
CA LEU A 437 -12.72 -11.39 -24.12
C LEU A 437 -13.24 -10.36 -25.13
N GLY A 438 -12.50 -9.28 -25.37
CA GLY A 438 -12.89 -8.25 -26.33
C GLY A 438 -12.67 -8.68 -27.78
N PRO A 439 -13.34 -8.02 -28.76
CA PRO A 439 -13.27 -8.39 -30.18
C PRO A 439 -11.83 -8.39 -30.71
N LYS A 440 -11.02 -7.38 -30.41
CA LYS A 440 -9.60 -7.33 -30.80
C LYS A 440 -8.76 -8.46 -30.20
N ALA A 441 -9.03 -8.82 -28.92
CA ALA A 441 -8.30 -9.93 -28.27
C ALA A 441 -8.72 -11.29 -28.85
N SER A 442 -9.96 -11.47 -29.21
CA SER A 442 -10.47 -12.67 -29.90
C SER A 442 -9.88 -12.76 -31.32
N GLN A 443 -9.83 -11.65 -32.05
CA GLN A 443 -9.20 -11.55 -33.34
C GLN A 443 -7.70 -11.89 -33.27
N LYS A 444 -6.99 -11.34 -32.26
CA LYS A 444 -5.58 -11.67 -32.01
C LYS A 444 -5.37 -13.16 -31.77
N LYS A 445 -6.22 -13.80 -30.98
CA LYS A 445 -6.16 -15.26 -30.76
C LYS A 445 -6.35 -16.06 -32.06
N MET A 446 -7.35 -15.68 -32.87
CA MET A 446 -7.56 -16.31 -34.17
C MET A 446 -6.35 -16.14 -35.11
N MET A 447 -5.73 -14.96 -35.12
CA MET A 447 -4.56 -14.69 -35.96
C MET A 447 -3.34 -15.51 -35.50
N ILE A 448 -3.14 -15.70 -34.20
CA ILE A 448 -2.11 -16.58 -33.65
C ILE A 448 -2.39 -18.04 -34.09
N GLN A 449 -3.63 -18.50 -33.96
CA GLN A 449 -4.02 -19.85 -34.40
C GLN A 449 -3.82 -20.08 -35.91
N LYS A 450 -4.06 -19.06 -36.74
CA LYS A 450 -3.86 -19.08 -38.19
C LYS A 450 -2.40 -18.86 -38.61
N GLY A 451 -1.46 -18.70 -37.68
CA GLY A 451 -0.06 -18.41 -37.97
C GLY A 451 0.23 -17.02 -38.54
N MET A 452 -0.74 -16.12 -38.51
CA MET A 452 -0.58 -14.71 -38.94
C MET A 452 0.12 -13.84 -37.90
N LEU A 453 0.26 -14.31 -36.66
CA LEU A 453 1.02 -13.70 -35.57
C LEU A 453 1.84 -14.78 -34.90
N ASP A 454 2.99 -14.43 -34.32
CA ASP A 454 3.78 -15.35 -33.50
C ASP A 454 3.04 -15.78 -32.23
N LYS A 455 3.57 -16.77 -31.52
CA LYS A 455 3.01 -17.26 -30.24
C LYS A 455 2.88 -16.18 -29.16
N HIS A 456 3.60 -15.09 -29.28
CA HIS A 456 3.57 -13.93 -28.38
C HIS A 456 2.65 -12.81 -28.90
N GLY A 457 2.09 -12.98 -30.11
CA GLY A 457 1.22 -12.01 -30.77
C GLY A 457 1.97 -10.83 -31.36
N LYS A 458 3.23 -11.01 -31.74
CA LYS A 458 3.99 -10.06 -32.54
C LYS A 458 3.73 -10.29 -34.02
N PRO A 459 3.75 -9.21 -34.84
CA PRO A 459 3.63 -9.34 -36.29
C PRO A 459 4.72 -10.22 -36.86
N ASN A 460 4.39 -11.02 -37.86
CA ASN A 460 5.30 -11.82 -38.70
C ASN A 460 5.04 -11.48 -40.19
N GLU A 461 5.72 -12.14 -41.11
CA GLU A 461 5.61 -11.90 -42.55
C GLU A 461 4.18 -12.08 -43.10
N ASN A 462 3.39 -12.95 -42.47
CA ASN A 462 2.01 -13.24 -42.84
C ASN A 462 0.96 -12.30 -42.18
N THR A 463 1.41 -11.27 -41.45
CA THR A 463 0.49 -10.36 -40.74
C THR A 463 -0.12 -9.35 -41.70
N PRO A 464 -1.46 -9.21 -41.78
CA PRO A 464 -2.09 -8.21 -42.61
C PRO A 464 -1.68 -6.78 -42.21
N ALA A 465 -1.42 -5.92 -43.19
CA ALA A 465 -1.00 -4.52 -42.96
C ALA A 465 -2.04 -3.72 -42.12
N SER A 466 -3.32 -4.06 -42.22
CA SER A 466 -4.40 -3.47 -41.44
C SER A 466 -4.31 -3.74 -39.93
N TRP A 467 -3.56 -4.77 -39.52
CA TRP A 467 -3.35 -5.07 -38.10
C TRP A 467 -2.46 -4.05 -37.39
N SER A 468 -1.44 -3.54 -38.08
CA SER A 468 -0.50 -2.55 -37.56
C SER A 468 -1.02 -1.12 -37.60
N GLN A 469 -1.97 -0.80 -38.48
CA GLN A 469 -2.51 0.54 -38.68
C GLN A 469 -3.49 1.01 -37.55
N GLY A 470 -3.94 0.11 -36.69
CA GLY A 470 -4.92 0.41 -35.62
C GLY A 470 -4.33 0.80 -34.27
N TYR A 471 -3.01 0.94 -34.15
CA TYR A 471 -2.35 1.23 -32.86
C TYR A 471 -1.39 2.41 -33.02
N VAL A 472 -1.91 3.60 -32.79
CA VAL A 472 -1.05 4.80 -32.65
C VAL A 472 -0.50 4.79 -31.22
N ASP A 473 0.79 4.57 -31.07
CA ASP A 473 1.50 4.70 -29.79
C ASP A 473 1.83 6.20 -29.65
N TYR A 474 0.99 6.92 -28.91
CA TYR A 474 1.27 8.31 -28.56
C TYR A 474 2.31 8.29 -27.44
N ARG A 475 3.59 8.22 -27.77
CA ARG A 475 4.72 8.47 -26.90
C ARG A 475 5.09 9.93 -26.90
#